data_ee717f7685a2ef941c8a9a3987602ece
#
_entry.id   ee717f7685a2ef941c8a9a3987602ece
#
_cell.length_a   1.000
_cell.length_b   1.000
_cell.length_c   1.000
_cell.angle_alpha   90.00
_cell.angle_beta   90.00
_cell.angle_gamma   90.00
#
_symmetry.space_group_name_H-M   'P 1'
#
loop_
_entity.id
_entity.type
_entity.pdbx_description
1 polymer ?
#
loop_
_entity_poly.entity_id
_entity_poly.type
_entity_poly.pdbx_seq_one_letter_code
_entity_poly.pdbx_strand_id
1 'polypeptide(L)'
;MAGQSSRFIIRPKPVGEIPHHDMSRFQEERDVIPMNYLDDSLLPETDLVVHVSEVKRIPPGFKPYVQPHQHEVSSFYGLVGNLTVEVLLGDEKREVTGPASIFIPPGMRHSIRPLRGKGFMVIILRQGHYE
;
A
#
# COMPACT_ATOMS: atom_id res chain seq x y z
N MET A 1 9.00 15.68 27.95
CA MET A 1 9.18 14.41 28.68
C MET A 1 9.40 13.28 27.70
N ALA A 2 10.45 12.52 27.90
CA ALA A 2 10.85 11.45 26.99
C ALA A 2 9.76 10.41 26.75
N GLY A 3 8.99 10.03 27.79
CA GLY A 3 7.93 9.04 27.67
C GLY A 3 6.75 9.47 26.78
N GLN A 4 6.50 10.78 26.67
CA GLN A 4 5.43 11.27 25.83
C GLN A 4 5.80 11.26 24.34
N SER A 5 7.04 11.60 24.02
CA SER A 5 7.48 11.60 22.62
C SER A 5 7.63 10.19 22.08
N SER A 6 8.00 9.22 22.93
CA SER A 6 8.22 7.85 22.47
C SER A 6 6.92 7.16 22.00
N ARG A 7 5.73 7.59 22.44
CA ARG A 7 4.48 7.00 21.97
C ARG A 7 4.19 7.30 20.49
N PHE A 8 4.87 8.28 19.93
CA PHE A 8 4.75 8.61 18.50
C PHE A 8 5.71 7.82 17.61
N ILE A 9 6.53 6.97 18.22
CA ILE A 9 7.45 6.09 17.49
C ILE A 9 6.77 4.72 17.40
N ILE A 10 6.34 4.37 16.17
CA ILE A 10 5.50 3.20 15.93
C ILE A 10 6.33 2.15 15.21
N ARG A 11 6.21 0.89 15.63
CA ARG A 11 6.84 -0.23 14.95
C ARG A 11 5.82 -0.89 14.02
N PRO A 12 6.21 -1.26 12.79
CA PRO A 12 5.27 -1.85 11.85
C PRO A 12 4.82 -3.25 12.29
N LYS A 13 3.63 -3.62 11.82
CA LYS A 13 3.06 -4.96 11.97
C LYS A 13 2.65 -5.48 10.61
N PRO A 14 2.60 -6.81 10.42
CA PRO A 14 2.06 -7.35 9.18
C PRO A 14 0.64 -6.85 8.92
N VAL A 15 0.32 -6.59 7.67
CA VAL A 15 -1.02 -6.22 7.27
C VAL A 15 -1.93 -7.45 7.41
N GLY A 16 -3.06 -7.29 8.10
CA GLY A 16 -4.09 -8.31 8.17
C GLY A 16 -5.03 -8.25 6.97
N GLU A 17 -6.28 -8.63 7.18
CA GLU A 17 -7.28 -8.50 6.13
C GLU A 17 -7.66 -7.04 5.93
N ILE A 18 -7.76 -6.62 4.67
CA ILE A 18 -8.21 -5.28 4.31
C ILE A 18 -9.23 -5.39 3.18
N PRO A 19 -10.18 -4.44 3.07
CA PRO A 19 -11.19 -4.47 2.01
C PRO A 19 -10.58 -4.52 0.62
N HIS A 20 -11.21 -5.28 -0.28
CA HIS A 20 -10.85 -5.39 -1.70
C HIS A 20 -9.49 -6.02 -1.99
N HIS A 21 -8.84 -6.63 -0.98
CA HIS A 21 -7.53 -7.26 -1.13
C HIS A 21 -7.61 -8.73 -0.73
N ASP A 22 -7.01 -9.59 -1.54
CA ASP A 22 -6.83 -11.00 -1.21
C ASP A 22 -5.50 -11.17 -0.50
N MET A 23 -5.52 -11.08 0.82
CA MET A 23 -4.30 -11.13 1.64
C MET A 23 -3.79 -12.54 1.86
N SER A 24 -4.57 -13.58 1.50
CA SER A 24 -4.12 -14.96 1.67
C SER A 24 -2.86 -15.27 0.86
N ARG A 25 -2.66 -14.59 -0.25
CA ARG A 25 -1.48 -14.77 -1.09
C ARG A 25 -0.18 -14.41 -0.37
N PHE A 26 -0.22 -13.47 0.55
CA PHE A 26 0.97 -13.01 1.26
C PHE A 26 1.40 -13.97 2.38
N GLN A 27 0.54 -14.91 2.75
CA GLN A 27 0.90 -15.95 3.71
C GLN A 27 1.81 -17.00 3.07
N GLU A 28 1.66 -17.24 1.77
CA GLU A 28 2.43 -18.22 1.02
C GLU A 28 3.60 -17.57 0.27
N GLU A 29 3.41 -16.33 -0.19
CA GLU A 29 4.37 -15.61 -1.01
C GLU A 29 5.21 -14.66 -0.17
N ARG A 30 6.45 -15.02 0.08
CA ARG A 30 7.34 -14.20 0.90
C ARG A 30 8.15 -13.17 0.12
N ASP A 31 7.90 -13.09 -1.18
CA ASP A 31 8.59 -12.15 -2.05
C ASP A 31 7.87 -10.80 -2.15
N VAL A 32 6.63 -10.72 -1.68
CA VAL A 32 5.87 -9.48 -1.55
C VAL A 32 5.36 -9.41 -0.12
N ILE A 33 5.84 -8.43 0.64
CA ILE A 33 5.62 -8.37 2.09
C ILE A 33 4.93 -7.05 2.45
N PRO A 34 3.59 -7.05 2.64
CA PRO A 34 2.87 -5.85 3.06
C PRO A 34 2.96 -5.67 4.57
N MET A 35 3.32 -4.46 5.00
CA MET A 35 3.43 -4.10 6.41
C MET A 35 2.60 -2.86 6.71
N ASN A 36 1.90 -2.87 7.83
CA ASN A 36 1.19 -1.70 8.35
C ASN A 36 2.14 -0.89 9.22
N TYR A 37 2.50 0.31 8.74
CA TYR A 37 3.39 1.22 9.46
C TYR A 37 2.62 2.19 10.34
N LEU A 38 1.37 2.50 10.00
CA LEU A 38 0.56 3.42 10.80
C LEU A 38 -0.92 3.29 10.41
N ASP A 39 -1.75 3.16 11.41
CA ASP A 39 -3.19 3.34 11.35
C ASP A 39 -3.73 3.54 12.76
N ASP A 40 -5.04 3.66 12.93
CA ASP A 40 -5.62 3.93 14.23
C ASP A 40 -5.57 2.74 15.19
N SER A 41 -5.26 1.54 14.70
CA SER A 41 -5.00 0.40 15.59
C SER A 41 -3.62 0.48 16.25
N LEU A 42 -2.69 1.21 15.66
CA LEU A 42 -1.34 1.41 16.19
C LEU A 42 -1.22 2.72 16.96
N LEU A 43 -1.90 3.77 16.49
CA LEU A 43 -1.93 5.08 17.14
C LEU A 43 -3.34 5.64 16.98
N PRO A 44 -4.20 5.58 18.02
CA PRO A 44 -5.62 5.89 17.88
C PRO A 44 -5.94 7.29 17.35
N GLU A 45 -5.06 8.25 17.57
CA GLU A 45 -5.28 9.64 17.16
C GLU A 45 -4.81 9.95 15.74
N THR A 46 -4.25 8.97 15.02
CA THR A 46 -3.75 9.26 13.67
C THR A 46 -4.89 9.48 12.68
N ASP A 47 -4.65 10.39 11.75
CA ASP A 47 -5.50 10.62 10.58
C ASP A 47 -4.88 10.07 9.31
N LEU A 48 -3.89 9.16 9.44
CA LEU A 48 -3.20 8.57 8.31
C LEU A 48 -3.20 7.05 8.42
N VAL A 49 -3.34 6.40 7.26
CA VAL A 49 -2.95 5.00 7.07
C VAL A 49 -1.68 5.00 6.24
N VAL A 50 -0.66 4.29 6.71
CA VAL A 50 0.60 4.12 5.98
C VAL A 50 0.91 2.63 5.92
N HIS A 51 0.84 2.07 4.71
CA HIS A 51 1.29 0.71 4.44
C HIS A 51 2.53 0.76 3.57
N VAL A 52 3.48 -0.14 3.82
CA VAL A 52 4.68 -0.27 3.00
C VAL A 52 4.81 -1.74 2.63
N SER A 53 4.81 -2.00 1.32
CA SER A 53 5.02 -3.34 0.79
C SER A 53 6.41 -3.44 0.20
N GLU A 54 7.21 -4.35 0.71
CA GLU A 54 8.49 -4.68 0.10
C GLU A 54 8.25 -5.72 -0.99
N VAL A 55 8.73 -5.43 -2.20
CA VAL A 55 8.67 -6.37 -3.32
C VAL A 55 10.10 -6.81 -3.61
N LYS A 56 10.43 -8.05 -3.25
CA LYS A 56 11.76 -8.63 -3.46
C LYS A 56 11.88 -9.19 -4.87
N ARG A 57 10.82 -9.82 -5.34
CA ARG A 57 10.64 -10.26 -6.72
C ARG A 57 9.17 -10.53 -6.96
N ILE A 58 8.77 -10.63 -8.21
CA ILE A 58 7.41 -11.03 -8.57
C ILE A 58 7.45 -12.51 -8.96
N PRO A 59 6.82 -13.41 -8.20
CA PRO A 59 6.82 -14.83 -8.53
C PRO A 59 6.13 -15.10 -9.86
N PRO A 60 6.55 -16.13 -10.61
CA PRO A 60 5.84 -16.54 -11.83
C PRO A 60 4.36 -16.84 -11.51
N GLY A 61 3.46 -16.33 -12.34
CA GLY A 61 2.02 -16.54 -12.14
C GLY A 61 1.40 -15.72 -11.02
N PHE A 62 2.12 -14.73 -10.47
CA PHE A 62 1.58 -13.84 -9.45
C PHE A 62 0.38 -13.07 -10.01
N LYS A 63 -0.78 -13.27 -9.38
CA LYS A 63 -2.03 -12.68 -9.83
C LYS A 63 -2.37 -11.41 -9.06
N PRO A 64 -3.20 -10.52 -9.62
CA PRO A 64 -3.67 -9.37 -8.86
C PRO A 64 -4.32 -9.80 -7.55
N TYR A 65 -4.00 -9.10 -6.48
CA TYR A 65 -4.57 -9.34 -5.16
C TYR A 65 -5.50 -8.22 -4.72
N VAL A 66 -5.62 -7.18 -5.53
CA VAL A 66 -6.49 -6.04 -5.23
C VAL A 66 -7.51 -5.90 -6.35
N GLN A 67 -8.78 -5.68 -5.95
CA GLN A 67 -9.86 -5.39 -6.89
C GLN A 67 -9.94 -3.87 -7.08
N PRO A 68 -10.34 -3.40 -8.27
CA PRO A 68 -10.59 -1.97 -8.46
C PRO A 68 -11.60 -1.46 -7.44
N HIS A 69 -11.25 -0.37 -6.78
CA HIS A 69 -12.06 0.23 -5.72
C HIS A 69 -11.77 1.73 -5.63
N GLN A 70 -12.47 2.41 -4.74
CA GLN A 70 -12.27 3.84 -4.53
C GLN A 70 -12.34 4.15 -3.04
N HIS A 71 -11.72 5.26 -2.67
CA HIS A 71 -11.75 5.79 -1.32
C HIS A 71 -12.37 7.18 -1.34
N GLU A 72 -13.00 7.56 -0.22
CA GLU A 72 -13.59 8.90 -0.07
C GLU A 72 -12.54 9.97 0.24
N VAL A 73 -11.29 9.59 0.39
CA VAL A 73 -10.17 10.46 0.75
C VAL A 73 -9.06 10.35 -0.29
N SER A 74 -8.17 11.34 -0.29
CA SER A 74 -6.98 11.30 -1.12
C SER A 74 -6.09 10.12 -0.72
N SER A 75 -5.48 9.49 -1.71
CA SER A 75 -4.47 8.46 -1.47
C SER A 75 -3.23 8.71 -2.31
N PHE A 76 -2.13 8.17 -1.83
CA PHE A 76 -0.82 8.32 -2.43
C PHE A 76 -0.15 6.95 -2.50
N TYR A 77 0.46 6.67 -3.66
CA TYR A 77 1.33 5.51 -3.82
C TYR A 77 2.71 6.00 -4.22
N GLY A 78 3.71 5.69 -3.40
CA GLY A 78 5.10 5.97 -3.72
C GLY A 78 5.78 4.69 -4.17
N LEU A 79 6.46 4.75 -5.31
CA LEU A 79 7.31 3.64 -5.78
C LEU A 79 8.75 3.99 -5.49
N VAL A 80 9.41 3.15 -4.70
CA VAL A 80 10.82 3.32 -4.34
C VAL A 80 11.61 2.19 -4.96
N GLY A 81 12.61 2.53 -5.77
CA GLY A 81 13.42 1.55 -6.46
C GLY A 81 12.91 1.25 -7.88
N ASN A 82 13.46 0.20 -8.48
CA ASN A 82 13.18 -0.17 -9.87
C ASN A 82 12.04 -1.19 -9.92
N LEU A 83 10.88 -0.77 -9.50
CA LEU A 83 9.66 -1.57 -9.47
C LEU A 83 8.69 -1.04 -10.51
N THR A 84 8.16 -1.93 -11.35
CA THR A 84 7.14 -1.59 -12.34
C THR A 84 5.80 -2.14 -11.89
N VAL A 85 4.80 -1.29 -11.92
CA VAL A 85 3.42 -1.63 -11.52
C VAL A 85 2.45 -1.34 -12.67
N GLU A 86 1.34 -2.06 -12.70
CA GLU A 86 0.20 -1.70 -13.53
C GLU A 86 -0.77 -0.91 -12.67
N VAL A 87 -1.15 0.28 -13.14
CA VAL A 87 -2.03 1.19 -12.43
C VAL A 87 -3.31 1.37 -13.25
N LEU A 88 -4.45 1.12 -12.62
CA LEU A 88 -5.74 1.54 -13.15
C LEU A 88 -6.12 2.85 -12.46
N LEU A 89 -6.34 3.90 -13.23
CA LEU A 89 -6.84 5.19 -12.74
C LEU A 89 -8.09 5.55 -13.53
N GLY A 90 -9.25 5.47 -12.89
CA GLY A 90 -10.52 5.58 -13.60
C GLY A 90 -10.64 4.45 -14.62
N ASP A 91 -10.67 4.80 -15.91
CA ASP A 91 -10.76 3.82 -16.99
C ASP A 91 -9.43 3.59 -17.71
N GLU A 92 -8.36 4.24 -17.28
CA GLU A 92 -7.06 4.14 -17.95
C GLU A 92 -6.11 3.21 -17.19
N LYS A 93 -5.51 2.30 -17.95
CA LYS A 93 -4.43 1.45 -17.44
C LYS A 93 -3.09 1.97 -17.92
N ARG A 94 -2.11 2.03 -17.00
CA ARG A 94 -0.77 2.47 -17.32
C ARG A 94 0.26 1.58 -16.62
N GLU A 95 1.42 1.41 -17.23
CA GLU A 95 2.58 0.87 -16.54
C GLU A 95 3.44 2.02 -16.05
N VAL A 96 3.83 1.95 -14.78
CA VAL A 96 4.67 2.97 -14.15
C VAL A 96 5.86 2.28 -13.50
N THR A 97 7.06 2.76 -13.80
CA THR A 97 8.29 2.26 -13.20
C THR A 97 8.83 3.31 -12.23
N GLY A 98 9.20 2.86 -11.04
CA GLY A 98 9.80 3.73 -10.02
C GLY A 98 11.18 4.23 -10.38
N PRO A 99 11.66 5.27 -9.69
CA PRO A 99 10.92 5.96 -8.63
C PRO A 99 9.80 6.84 -9.20
N ALA A 100 8.65 6.86 -8.53
CA ALA A 100 7.48 7.61 -8.99
C ALA A 100 6.50 7.84 -7.85
N SER A 101 5.65 8.83 -8.02
CA SER A 101 4.51 9.09 -7.14
C SER A 101 3.23 9.01 -7.94
N ILE A 102 2.21 8.38 -7.36
CA ILE A 102 0.89 8.27 -7.97
C ILE A 102 -0.10 8.86 -6.98
N PHE A 103 -0.73 9.96 -7.34
CA PHE A 103 -1.75 10.58 -6.52
C PHE A 103 -3.13 10.15 -7.01
N ILE A 104 -3.99 9.76 -6.10
CA ILE A 104 -5.34 9.31 -6.42
C ILE A 104 -6.34 10.22 -5.71
N PRO A 105 -7.10 11.03 -6.47
CA PRO A 105 -8.11 11.90 -5.87
C PRO A 105 -9.21 11.10 -5.17
N PRO A 106 -9.92 11.72 -4.21
CA PRO A 106 -11.09 11.07 -3.61
C PRO A 106 -12.10 10.65 -4.69
N GLY A 107 -12.67 9.46 -4.53
CA GLY A 107 -13.70 8.94 -5.42
C GLY A 107 -13.20 8.35 -6.74
N MET A 108 -11.91 8.42 -7.03
CA MET A 108 -11.38 7.82 -8.26
C MET A 108 -11.20 6.31 -8.08
N ARG A 109 -11.83 5.54 -8.97
CA ARG A 109 -11.67 4.10 -9.01
C ARG A 109 -10.25 3.75 -9.43
N HIS A 110 -9.62 2.84 -8.70
CA HIS A 110 -8.21 2.51 -8.96
C HIS A 110 -7.87 1.09 -8.50
N SER A 111 -6.78 0.60 -9.04
CA SER A 111 -6.08 -0.58 -8.54
C SER A 111 -4.62 -0.50 -8.97
N ILE A 112 -3.75 -1.15 -8.21
CA ILE A 112 -2.31 -1.19 -8.51
C ILE A 112 -1.83 -2.60 -8.23
N ARG A 113 -1.04 -3.14 -9.16
CA ARG A 113 -0.39 -4.42 -8.96
C ARG A 113 1.06 -4.39 -9.45
N PRO A 114 1.97 -5.03 -8.75
CA PRO A 114 3.34 -5.15 -9.22
C PRO A 114 3.40 -6.10 -10.43
N LEU A 115 4.22 -5.74 -11.42
CA LEU A 115 4.43 -6.53 -12.62
C LEU A 115 5.81 -7.15 -12.67
N ARG A 116 6.85 -6.38 -12.34
CA ARG A 116 8.25 -6.82 -12.42
C ARG A 116 9.14 -5.88 -11.64
N GLY A 117 10.35 -6.33 -11.37
CA GLY A 117 11.34 -5.53 -10.67
C GLY A 117 11.28 -5.74 -9.17
N LYS A 118 11.91 -4.86 -8.43
CA LYS A 118 11.98 -4.91 -6.96
C LYS A 118 12.04 -3.50 -6.38
N GLY A 119 11.56 -3.36 -5.15
CA GLY A 119 11.54 -2.10 -4.44
C GLY A 119 10.45 -2.08 -3.39
N PHE A 120 9.94 -0.89 -3.12
CA PHE A 120 8.89 -0.69 -2.12
C PHE A 120 7.74 0.08 -2.72
N MET A 121 6.52 -0.29 -2.31
CA MET A 121 5.33 0.53 -2.52
C MET A 121 4.93 1.13 -1.19
N VAL A 122 4.90 2.46 -1.11
CA VAL A 122 4.43 3.20 0.06
C VAL A 122 3.02 3.69 -0.23
N ILE A 123 2.07 3.30 0.60
CA ILE A 123 0.65 3.62 0.40
C ILE A 123 0.19 4.47 1.57
N ILE A 124 -0.33 5.65 1.27
CA ILE A 124 -0.81 6.58 2.29
C ILE A 124 -2.25 6.95 1.99
N LEU A 125 -3.12 6.78 2.98
CA LEU A 125 -4.50 7.25 2.95
C LEU A 125 -4.68 8.32 4.01
N ARG A 126 -5.43 9.36 3.68
CA ARG A 126 -5.69 10.47 4.60
C ARG A 126 -6.92 10.17 5.47
N GLN A 127 -6.85 9.07 6.20
CA GLN A 127 -7.83 8.65 7.19
C GLN A 127 -7.18 7.68 8.17
N GLY A 128 -7.77 7.45 9.33
CA GLY A 128 -7.15 6.67 10.40
C GLY A 128 -7.18 5.16 10.18
N HIS A 129 -8.01 4.66 9.30
CA HIS A 129 -8.11 3.22 9.01
C HIS A 129 -8.37 2.99 7.54
N TYR A 130 -8.03 1.80 7.06
CA TYR A 130 -8.21 1.44 5.66
C TYR A 130 -9.68 1.12 5.38
N GLU A 131 -10.21 1.80 4.40
CA GLU A 131 -11.58 1.57 3.90
C GLU A 131 -11.62 1.49 2.40
#